data_a5e4ef5bc3d0f939ec5340cb43b785d9
#
_entry.id   a5e4ef5bc3d0f939ec5340cb43b785d9
#
_cell.length_a   1.000
_cell.length_b   1.000
_cell.length_c   1.000
_cell.angle_alpha   90.00
_cell.angle_beta   90.00
_cell.angle_gamma   90.00
#
_symmetry.space_group_name_H-M   'P 1'
#
loop_
_entity.id
_entity.type
_entity.pdbx_description
1 polymer ?
#
loop_
_entity_poly.entity_id
_entity_poly.type
_entity_poly.pdbx_seq_one_letter_code
_entity_poly.pdbx_strand_id
1 'polypeptide(L)'
;MVLSLILTCILCATPATAKAAEEETTERVVRVGSFEDTFNYVNEKGARKGYGYELLETLSGYTGWKFEYVTCDWSNCFEKLINGEFDIMGDISYTEERAKQMLFSDEPMGEEKYYLYADLSDTDISAYNFQTLNGKRIGVLKGTQPEVMLTEWEQKYNLETTHVNIANNDEVKRKLADHEIDAFVSLEESLWAAQGISTVVNVGKSGIYYAINKDHPEIKEELDNAMRRLEDDNPFYLADLYKQYFSMDYTPILSGEEKKWLKEHGAIRIGFLKDDTGISTIEMPDGRFSGAMTDYIQYAAGRSEERRV
;
A
#
# COMPACT_ATOMS: atom_id res chain seq x y z
N MET A 1 18.17 -5.19 -93.08
CA MET A 1 18.14 -6.13 -91.94
C MET A 1 18.99 -5.49 -90.83
N VAL A 2 18.38 -4.86 -89.86
CA VAL A 2 19.06 -4.22 -88.75
C VAL A 2 18.60 -4.92 -87.48
N LEU A 3 19.55 -5.57 -86.82
CA LEU A 3 19.31 -6.34 -85.61
C LEU A 3 19.42 -5.38 -84.41
N SER A 4 18.31 -5.16 -83.75
CA SER A 4 18.26 -4.30 -82.57
C SER A 4 18.55 -5.12 -81.29
N LEU A 5 19.65 -4.82 -80.60
CA LEU A 5 20.04 -5.45 -79.36
C LEU A 5 19.43 -4.69 -78.22
N ILE A 6 18.47 -5.30 -77.54
CA ILE A 6 17.88 -4.73 -76.32
C ILE A 6 18.75 -5.18 -75.12
N LEU A 7 19.43 -4.23 -74.50
CA LEU A 7 20.20 -4.43 -73.27
C LEU A 7 19.28 -4.23 -72.06
N THR A 8 18.91 -5.34 -71.39
CA THR A 8 18.10 -5.34 -70.23
C THR A 8 19.01 -5.14 -68.99
N CYS A 9 19.00 -3.92 -68.35
CA CYS A 9 19.63 -3.69 -67.07
C CYS A 9 18.80 -4.28 -65.95
N ILE A 10 19.26 -5.36 -65.33
CA ILE A 10 18.71 -5.91 -64.11
C ILE A 10 19.30 -5.08 -62.94
N LEU A 11 18.49 -4.18 -62.35
CA LEU A 11 18.82 -3.55 -61.07
C LEU A 11 18.67 -4.61 -59.97
N CYS A 12 19.77 -5.09 -59.43
CA CYS A 12 19.79 -5.83 -58.19
C CYS A 12 19.56 -4.83 -57.02
N ALA A 13 18.33 -4.74 -56.54
CA ALA A 13 18.03 -4.10 -55.27
C ALA A 13 18.42 -5.05 -54.15
N THR A 14 19.52 -4.78 -53.47
CA THR A 14 19.86 -5.44 -52.21
C THR A 14 18.91 -4.93 -51.12
N PRO A 15 18.22 -5.82 -50.38
CA PRO A 15 17.46 -5.35 -49.21
C PRO A 15 18.43 -4.84 -48.16
N ALA A 16 18.33 -3.54 -47.83
CA ALA A 16 18.97 -3.00 -46.67
C ALA A 16 18.28 -3.63 -45.43
N THR A 17 18.90 -4.63 -44.86
CA THR A 17 18.56 -5.09 -43.51
C THR A 17 18.84 -3.94 -42.54
N ALA A 18 17.79 -3.24 -42.13
CA ALA A 18 17.85 -2.39 -40.98
C ALA A 18 18.18 -3.28 -39.77
N LYS A 19 19.43 -3.28 -39.40
CA LYS A 19 19.89 -3.83 -38.12
C LYS A 19 19.24 -2.94 -37.06
N ALA A 20 18.17 -3.42 -36.42
CA ALA A 20 17.72 -2.82 -35.16
C ALA A 20 18.93 -2.76 -34.25
N ALA A 21 19.30 -1.57 -33.83
CA ALA A 21 20.27 -1.42 -32.77
C ALA A 21 19.64 -2.10 -31.54
N GLU A 22 20.13 -3.28 -31.20
CA GLU A 22 20.02 -3.79 -29.84
C GLU A 22 20.77 -2.73 -29.00
N GLU A 23 20.03 -1.91 -28.27
CA GLU A 23 20.59 -1.18 -27.15
C GLU A 23 21.19 -2.24 -26.22
N GLU A 24 22.53 -2.33 -26.21
CA GLU A 24 23.24 -3.02 -25.14
C GLU A 24 22.82 -2.35 -23.85
N THR A 25 21.85 -2.92 -23.15
CA THR A 25 21.55 -2.57 -21.76
C THR A 25 22.80 -2.96 -20.97
N THR A 26 23.68 -2.00 -20.75
CA THR A 26 24.82 -2.17 -19.83
C THR A 26 24.22 -2.49 -18.47
N GLU A 27 24.43 -3.72 -17.99
CA GLU A 27 24.02 -4.15 -16.66
C GLU A 27 24.63 -3.18 -15.62
N ARG A 28 23.79 -2.32 -15.04
CA ARG A 28 24.22 -1.42 -13.97
C ARG A 28 23.98 -2.10 -12.64
N VAL A 29 25.00 -2.11 -11.77
CA VAL A 29 24.81 -2.48 -10.37
C VAL A 29 24.38 -1.25 -9.58
N VAL A 30 23.22 -1.34 -8.93
CA VAL A 30 22.67 -0.31 -8.06
C VAL A 30 22.69 -0.82 -6.62
N ARG A 31 23.34 -0.07 -5.73
CA ARG A 31 23.41 -0.42 -4.31
C ARG A 31 22.17 0.07 -3.61
N VAL A 32 21.47 -0.83 -2.93
CA VAL A 32 20.18 -0.59 -2.27
C VAL A 32 20.38 -0.62 -0.76
N GLY A 33 20.12 0.48 -0.08
CA GLY A 33 20.05 0.51 1.37
C GLY A 33 18.85 -0.31 1.87
N SER A 34 19.10 -1.22 2.79
CA SER A 34 18.11 -2.16 3.31
C SER A 34 18.13 -2.16 4.83
N PHE A 35 17.03 -1.74 5.44
CA PHE A 35 16.68 -2.00 6.83
C PHE A 35 15.53 -2.99 6.89
N GLU A 36 15.40 -3.70 7.99
CA GLU A 36 14.45 -4.79 8.13
C GLU A 36 13.11 -4.27 8.63
N ASP A 37 12.06 -4.43 7.81
CA ASP A 37 10.67 -4.06 8.10
C ASP A 37 9.68 -4.90 7.25
N THR A 38 8.41 -4.49 7.17
CA THR A 38 7.41 -5.16 6.34
C THR A 38 7.65 -4.96 4.83
N PHE A 39 8.31 -3.86 4.44
CA PHE A 39 8.61 -3.56 3.05
C PHE A 39 9.83 -4.33 2.54
N ASN A 40 10.76 -4.71 3.43
CA ASN A 40 11.99 -5.37 3.06
C ASN A 40 12.55 -6.21 4.22
N TYR A 41 12.45 -7.53 4.14
CA TYR A 41 12.91 -8.45 5.17
C TYR A 41 13.54 -9.71 4.59
N VAL A 42 14.29 -10.43 5.43
CA VAL A 42 14.83 -11.75 5.10
C VAL A 42 14.01 -12.79 5.85
N ASN A 43 13.39 -13.72 5.11
CA ASN A 43 12.59 -14.77 5.71
C ASN A 43 13.44 -15.85 6.40
N GLU A 44 12.81 -16.77 7.11
CA GLU A 44 13.48 -17.90 7.83
C GLU A 44 14.35 -18.79 6.92
N LYS A 45 14.12 -18.76 5.60
CA LYS A 45 14.89 -19.52 4.61
C LYS A 45 16.06 -18.73 4.02
N GLY A 46 16.30 -17.53 4.51
CA GLY A 46 17.35 -16.62 4.02
C GLY A 46 17.01 -15.92 2.70
N ALA A 47 15.77 -16.00 2.22
CA ALA A 47 15.35 -15.29 1.01
C ALA A 47 14.79 -13.91 1.36
N ARG A 48 15.22 -12.89 0.61
CA ARG A 48 14.68 -11.52 0.73
C ARG A 48 13.26 -11.48 0.21
N LYS A 49 12.42 -10.76 0.89
CA LYS A 49 10.98 -10.59 0.64
C LYS A 49 10.54 -9.19 1.07
N GLY A 50 9.31 -8.84 0.73
CA GLY A 50 8.66 -7.60 1.11
C GLY A 50 8.19 -6.81 -0.10
N TYR A 51 7.27 -5.90 0.14
CA TYR A 51 6.67 -5.06 -0.88
C TYR A 51 7.73 -4.27 -1.68
N GLY A 52 8.65 -3.59 -0.98
CA GLY A 52 9.69 -2.78 -1.60
C GLY A 52 10.70 -3.62 -2.38
N TYR A 53 11.04 -4.81 -1.86
CA TYR A 53 11.90 -5.75 -2.57
C TYR A 53 11.28 -6.23 -3.88
N GLU A 54 10.03 -6.70 -3.85
CA GLU A 54 9.37 -7.23 -5.06
C GLU A 54 9.09 -6.13 -6.09
N LEU A 55 8.80 -4.90 -5.65
CA LEU A 55 8.68 -3.77 -6.56
C LEU A 55 10.01 -3.46 -7.27
N LEU A 56 11.12 -3.39 -6.54
CA LEU A 56 12.46 -3.17 -7.14
C LEU A 56 12.81 -4.29 -8.13
N GLU A 57 12.58 -5.56 -7.77
CA GLU A 57 12.82 -6.69 -8.69
C GLU A 57 11.99 -6.56 -9.98
N THR A 58 10.75 -6.08 -9.87
CA THR A 58 9.91 -5.82 -11.06
C THR A 58 10.47 -4.66 -11.88
N LEU A 59 10.88 -3.56 -11.24
CA LEU A 59 11.47 -2.41 -11.91
C LEU A 59 12.81 -2.75 -12.58
N SER A 60 13.54 -3.75 -12.08
CA SER A 60 14.77 -4.25 -12.73
C SER A 60 14.52 -4.77 -14.14
N GLY A 61 13.33 -5.31 -14.41
CA GLY A 61 12.92 -5.72 -15.74
C GLY A 61 12.81 -4.57 -16.75
N TYR A 62 12.60 -3.35 -16.28
CA TYR A 62 12.51 -2.13 -17.09
C TYR A 62 13.82 -1.39 -17.22
N THR A 63 14.67 -1.46 -16.18
CA THR A 63 15.94 -0.72 -16.11
C THR A 63 17.15 -1.55 -16.51
N GLY A 64 17.08 -2.87 -16.40
CA GLY A 64 18.23 -3.77 -16.53
C GLY A 64 19.17 -3.75 -15.33
N TRP A 65 18.76 -3.16 -14.21
CA TRP A 65 19.58 -3.06 -13.01
C TRP A 65 19.83 -4.42 -12.37
N LYS A 66 21.01 -4.53 -11.72
CA LYS A 66 21.32 -5.58 -10.74
C LYS A 66 21.44 -4.92 -9.38
N PHE A 67 20.90 -5.55 -8.34
CA PHE A 67 20.92 -4.98 -7.01
C PHE A 67 21.99 -5.60 -6.12
N GLU A 68 22.68 -4.74 -5.38
CA GLU A 68 23.52 -5.08 -4.25
C GLU A 68 22.92 -4.47 -2.99
N TYR A 69 22.45 -5.30 -2.05
CA TYR A 69 21.81 -4.83 -0.83
C TYR A 69 22.81 -4.54 0.28
N VAL A 70 22.82 -3.30 0.75
CA VAL A 70 23.65 -2.82 1.85
C VAL A 70 22.79 -2.67 3.10
N THR A 71 23.05 -3.49 4.12
CA THR A 71 22.28 -3.44 5.37
C THR A 71 22.61 -2.17 6.16
N CYS A 72 21.59 -1.53 6.69
CA CYS A 72 21.69 -0.40 7.58
C CYS A 72 20.61 -0.47 8.67
N ASP A 73 20.78 0.31 9.74
CA ASP A 73 19.73 0.55 10.73
C ASP A 73 18.99 1.83 10.37
N TRP A 74 17.71 1.91 10.65
CA TRP A 74 16.92 3.12 10.37
C TRP A 74 17.59 4.42 10.84
N SER A 75 18.26 4.38 11.98
CA SER A 75 18.95 5.53 12.55
C SER A 75 20.15 6.04 11.73
N ASN A 76 20.75 5.22 10.87
CA ASN A 76 21.94 5.57 10.10
C ASN A 76 21.78 5.45 8.56
N CYS A 77 20.66 4.90 8.09
CA CYS A 77 20.43 4.72 6.65
C CYS A 77 20.49 6.04 5.88
N PHE A 78 19.92 7.12 6.41
CA PHE A 78 19.95 8.42 5.73
C PHE A 78 21.38 8.97 5.58
N GLU A 79 22.19 8.86 6.64
CA GLU A 79 23.58 9.28 6.60
C GLU A 79 24.38 8.47 5.56
N LYS A 80 24.18 7.17 5.52
CA LYS A 80 24.83 6.28 4.55
C LYS A 80 24.43 6.59 3.11
N LEU A 81 23.14 6.87 2.85
CA LEU A 81 22.66 7.31 1.54
C LEU A 81 23.35 8.62 1.13
N ILE A 82 23.36 9.63 2.02
CA ILE A 82 23.98 10.93 1.75
C ILE A 82 25.48 10.81 1.48
N ASN A 83 26.17 9.93 2.22
CA ASN A 83 27.59 9.68 2.07
C ASN A 83 27.95 8.78 0.87
N GLY A 84 26.96 8.27 0.12
CA GLY A 84 27.17 7.43 -1.05
C GLY A 84 27.64 6.00 -0.75
N GLU A 85 27.33 5.47 0.45
CA GLU A 85 27.58 4.05 0.75
C GLU A 85 26.64 3.16 -0.04
N PHE A 86 25.45 3.66 -0.40
CA PHE A 86 24.55 3.07 -1.38
C PHE A 86 23.83 4.18 -2.18
N ASP A 87 23.15 3.79 -3.25
CA ASP A 87 22.65 4.70 -4.28
C ASP A 87 21.16 5.05 -4.09
N ILE A 88 20.35 4.09 -3.59
CA ILE A 88 18.91 4.20 -3.44
C ILE A 88 18.43 3.47 -2.19
N MET A 89 17.36 3.97 -1.58
CA MET A 89 16.57 3.24 -0.58
C MET A 89 15.08 3.54 -0.75
N GLY A 90 14.21 2.59 -0.44
CA GLY A 90 12.76 2.76 -0.46
C GLY A 90 12.18 3.09 0.91
N ASP A 91 10.84 3.17 0.94
CA ASP A 91 10.04 3.33 2.16
C ASP A 91 10.31 4.64 2.92
N ILE A 92 10.48 5.72 2.17
CA ILE A 92 10.84 7.02 2.73
C ILE A 92 9.71 8.04 2.50
N SER A 93 9.13 8.55 3.58
CA SER A 93 8.21 9.68 3.50
C SER A 93 8.93 10.93 3.01
N TYR A 94 8.34 11.60 2.03
CA TYR A 94 8.86 12.87 1.54
C TYR A 94 8.73 13.96 2.60
N THR A 95 9.80 14.74 2.79
CA THR A 95 9.76 16.02 3.50
C THR A 95 10.67 17.03 2.78
N GLU A 96 10.33 18.31 2.87
CA GLU A 96 11.19 19.37 2.29
C GLU A 96 12.61 19.37 2.87
N GLU A 97 12.75 18.97 4.14
CA GLU A 97 14.05 18.89 4.81
C GLU A 97 14.91 17.78 4.21
N ARG A 98 14.33 16.60 3.99
CA ARG A 98 15.02 15.49 3.34
C ARG A 98 15.34 15.79 1.88
N ALA A 99 14.44 16.46 1.15
CA ALA A 99 14.64 16.84 -0.24
C ALA A 99 15.82 17.83 -0.45
N LYS A 100 16.27 18.51 0.60
CA LYS A 100 17.51 19.30 0.55
C LYS A 100 18.77 18.43 0.51
N GLN A 101 18.69 17.18 0.96
CA GLN A 101 19.83 16.30 1.13
C GLN A 101 19.86 15.11 0.18
N MET A 102 18.73 14.69 -0.37
CA MET A 102 18.58 13.56 -1.28
C MET A 102 17.59 13.86 -2.38
N LEU A 103 17.57 13.06 -3.44
CA LEU A 103 16.54 13.10 -4.48
C LEU A 103 15.42 12.13 -4.09
N PHE A 104 14.23 12.37 -4.63
CA PHE A 104 13.07 11.48 -4.46
C PHE A 104 12.52 11.08 -5.83
N SER A 105 11.95 9.88 -5.94
CA SER A 105 11.15 9.51 -7.10
C SER A 105 10.00 10.49 -7.29
N ASP A 106 9.57 10.71 -8.54
CA ASP A 106 8.45 11.62 -8.85
C ASP A 106 7.14 11.05 -8.32
N GLU A 107 6.93 9.75 -8.51
CA GLU A 107 5.75 9.05 -8.01
C GLU A 107 6.06 8.26 -6.74
N PRO A 108 5.10 8.11 -5.83
CA PRO A 108 5.27 7.28 -4.65
C PRO A 108 5.41 5.80 -5.04
N MET A 109 6.29 5.09 -4.38
CA MET A 109 6.39 3.63 -4.49
C MET A 109 5.21 2.91 -3.82
N GLY A 110 4.50 3.58 -2.93
CA GLY A 110 3.38 3.05 -2.19
C GLY A 110 2.83 4.07 -1.18
N GLU A 111 1.96 3.61 -0.30
CA GLU A 111 1.36 4.42 0.75
C GLU A 111 1.47 3.71 2.10
N GLU A 112 1.84 4.43 3.13
CA GLU A 112 1.61 4.05 4.53
C GLU A 112 0.21 4.50 4.93
N LYS A 113 -0.57 3.62 5.52
CA LYS A 113 -1.89 3.95 6.06
C LYS A 113 -1.85 3.89 7.58
N TYR A 114 -2.48 4.87 8.20
CA TYR A 114 -2.56 4.99 9.65
C TYR A 114 -3.99 4.74 10.10
N TYR A 115 -4.15 3.80 11.02
CA TYR A 115 -5.45 3.41 11.55
C TYR A 115 -5.54 3.71 13.04
N LEU A 116 -6.72 4.12 13.46
CA LEU A 116 -7.12 4.06 14.85
C LEU A 116 -7.51 2.61 15.16
N TYR A 117 -6.91 2.05 16.18
CA TYR A 117 -7.12 0.69 16.67
C TYR A 117 -7.73 0.71 18.05
N ALA A 118 -8.57 -0.28 18.37
CA ALA A 118 -9.08 -0.50 19.72
C ALA A 118 -9.28 -2.00 19.97
N ASP A 119 -9.50 -2.38 21.23
CA ASP A 119 -9.81 -3.76 21.60
C ASP A 119 -11.14 -4.20 20.95
N LEU A 120 -11.16 -5.36 20.31
CA LEU A 120 -12.35 -5.89 19.62
C LEU A 120 -13.50 -6.18 20.60
N SER A 121 -13.19 -6.42 21.88
CA SER A 121 -14.18 -6.63 22.93
C SER A 121 -14.78 -5.34 23.48
N ASP A 122 -14.20 -4.18 23.18
CA ASP A 122 -14.74 -2.88 23.60
C ASP A 122 -16.18 -2.73 23.10
N THR A 123 -17.04 -2.25 23.98
CA THR A 123 -18.46 -2.04 23.70
C THR A 123 -18.86 -0.57 23.61
N ASP A 124 -17.92 0.32 23.93
CA ASP A 124 -18.12 1.77 23.97
C ASP A 124 -17.64 2.46 22.71
N ILE A 125 -16.85 1.76 21.87
CA ILE A 125 -16.31 2.26 20.59
C ILE A 125 -17.04 1.59 19.44
N SER A 126 -17.35 2.37 18.38
CA SER A 126 -17.95 1.89 17.14
C SER A 126 -17.17 2.37 15.91
N ALA A 127 -16.85 1.45 15.00
CA ALA A 127 -16.30 1.78 13.70
C ALA A 127 -17.31 2.49 12.76
N TYR A 128 -18.58 2.48 13.09
CA TYR A 128 -19.66 3.11 12.31
C TYR A 128 -20.21 4.40 12.93
N ASN A 129 -19.80 4.71 14.17
CA ASN A 129 -20.19 5.94 14.84
C ASN A 129 -18.99 6.56 15.56
N PHE A 130 -18.27 7.44 14.88
CA PHE A 130 -17.05 8.08 15.41
C PHE A 130 -17.31 8.96 16.63
N GLN A 131 -18.55 9.41 16.87
CA GLN A 131 -18.89 10.18 18.06
C GLN A 131 -18.68 9.39 19.37
N THR A 132 -18.60 8.07 19.29
CA THR A 132 -18.22 7.19 20.42
C THR A 132 -16.79 7.41 20.92
N LEU A 133 -15.96 8.08 20.11
CA LEU A 133 -14.58 8.43 20.46
C LEU A 133 -14.46 9.70 21.30
N ASN A 134 -15.53 10.51 21.41
CA ASN A 134 -15.50 11.73 22.24
C ASN A 134 -15.16 11.38 23.69
N GLY A 135 -14.21 12.14 24.26
CA GLY A 135 -13.71 11.94 25.60
C GLY A 135 -12.78 10.75 25.79
N LYS A 136 -12.52 9.95 24.74
CA LYS A 136 -11.60 8.80 24.80
C LYS A 136 -10.14 9.25 24.82
N ARG A 137 -9.28 8.41 25.40
CA ARG A 137 -7.83 8.60 25.48
C ARG A 137 -7.20 7.81 24.34
N ILE A 138 -6.56 8.53 23.41
CA ILE A 138 -5.97 7.94 22.20
C ILE A 138 -4.45 7.93 22.35
N GLY A 139 -3.87 6.73 22.33
CA GLY A 139 -2.43 6.53 22.29
C GLY A 139 -1.86 6.97 20.95
N VAL A 140 -0.86 7.84 20.93
CA VAL A 140 -0.17 8.28 19.71
C VAL A 140 1.27 8.64 20.02
N LEU A 141 2.19 8.39 19.10
CA LEU A 141 3.57 8.86 19.22
C LEU A 141 3.61 10.36 18.94
N LYS A 142 3.80 11.14 19.99
CA LYS A 142 3.75 12.62 19.92
C LYS A 142 4.89 13.20 19.08
N GLY A 143 4.60 14.28 18.38
CA GLY A 143 5.55 14.96 17.50
C GLY A 143 5.79 14.24 16.16
N THR A 144 4.92 13.30 15.79
CA THR A 144 5.04 12.52 14.56
C THR A 144 3.87 12.75 13.61
N GLN A 145 4.02 12.30 12.38
CA GLN A 145 2.97 12.38 11.35
C GLN A 145 1.63 11.74 11.77
N PRO A 146 1.60 10.56 12.43
CA PRO A 146 0.38 9.99 12.98
C PRO A 146 -0.41 10.92 13.91
N GLU A 147 0.27 11.71 14.77
CA GLU A 147 -0.42 12.67 15.64
C GLU A 147 -1.05 13.82 14.83
N VAL A 148 -0.36 14.31 13.81
CA VAL A 148 -0.88 15.35 12.92
C VAL A 148 -2.13 14.84 12.20
N MET A 149 -2.06 13.64 11.61
CA MET A 149 -3.18 13.02 10.90
C MET A 149 -4.38 12.76 11.81
N LEU A 150 -4.15 12.27 13.04
CA LEU A 150 -5.20 12.10 14.02
C LEU A 150 -5.88 13.43 14.33
N THR A 151 -5.10 14.48 14.59
CA THR A 151 -5.63 15.81 14.91
C THR A 151 -6.46 16.39 13.76
N GLU A 152 -5.99 16.27 12.53
CA GLU A 152 -6.73 16.73 11.35
C GLU A 152 -8.03 15.93 11.15
N TRP A 153 -7.97 14.63 11.38
CA TRP A 153 -9.13 13.76 11.30
C TRP A 153 -10.16 14.08 12.39
N GLU A 154 -9.74 14.32 13.63
CA GLU A 154 -10.59 14.75 14.73
C GLU A 154 -11.30 16.08 14.44
N GLN A 155 -10.57 17.06 13.92
CA GLN A 155 -11.13 18.34 13.50
C GLN A 155 -12.21 18.15 12.42
N LYS A 156 -11.94 17.32 11.41
CA LYS A 156 -12.88 17.02 10.33
C LYS A 156 -14.21 16.45 10.84
N TYR A 157 -14.15 15.60 11.87
CA TYR A 157 -15.34 14.93 12.44
C TYR A 157 -15.87 15.58 13.71
N ASN A 158 -15.29 16.72 14.11
CA ASN A 158 -15.65 17.49 15.31
C ASN A 158 -15.62 16.62 16.58
N LEU A 159 -14.48 15.95 16.78
CA LEU A 159 -14.22 15.07 17.92
C LEU A 159 -13.27 15.72 18.92
N GLU A 160 -13.50 15.46 20.21
CA GLU A 160 -12.63 15.88 21.29
C GLU A 160 -12.09 14.64 22.01
N THR A 161 -10.83 14.33 21.82
CA THR A 161 -10.14 13.21 22.47
C THR A 161 -8.96 13.71 23.32
N THR A 162 -8.32 12.80 24.05
CA THR A 162 -7.11 13.13 24.81
C THR A 162 -5.93 12.31 24.25
N HIS A 163 -4.93 12.98 23.69
CA HIS A 163 -3.73 12.31 23.20
C HIS A 163 -2.80 11.90 24.35
N VAL A 164 -2.54 10.61 24.43
CA VAL A 164 -1.62 10.01 25.40
C VAL A 164 -0.36 9.56 24.65
N ASN A 165 0.82 10.01 25.09
CA ASN A 165 2.06 9.60 24.44
C ASN A 165 2.31 8.10 24.61
N ILE A 166 2.65 7.43 23.52
CA ILE A 166 3.15 6.06 23.46
C ILE A 166 4.49 6.05 22.72
N ALA A 167 5.42 5.21 23.13
CA ALA A 167 6.75 5.16 22.53
C ALA A 167 6.98 3.94 21.64
N ASN A 168 6.24 2.84 21.86
CA ASN A 168 6.39 1.58 21.12
C ASN A 168 5.18 0.65 21.33
N ASN A 169 5.15 -0.45 20.62
CA ASN A 169 4.07 -1.44 20.63
C ASN A 169 3.88 -2.12 22.01
N ASP A 170 4.94 -2.31 22.78
CA ASP A 170 4.83 -2.92 24.12
C ASP A 170 4.16 -1.96 25.11
N GLU A 171 4.43 -0.67 24.98
CA GLU A 171 3.74 0.35 25.77
C GLU A 171 2.26 0.47 25.40
N VAL A 172 1.90 0.32 24.11
CA VAL A 172 0.51 0.24 23.66
C VAL A 172 -0.22 -0.88 24.38
N LYS A 173 0.34 -2.11 24.35
CA LYS A 173 -0.27 -3.30 24.97
C LYS A 173 -0.51 -3.09 26.46
N ARG A 174 0.52 -2.59 27.16
CA ARG A 174 0.42 -2.31 28.59
C ARG A 174 -0.67 -1.29 28.87
N LYS A 175 -0.65 -0.15 28.18
CA LYS A 175 -1.58 0.95 28.42
C LYS A 175 -3.04 0.59 28.08
N LEU A 176 -3.28 -0.22 27.06
CA LEU A 176 -4.61 -0.78 26.79
C LEU A 176 -5.07 -1.72 27.91
N ALA A 177 -4.21 -2.65 28.36
CA ALA A 177 -4.52 -3.58 29.43
C ALA A 177 -4.78 -2.88 30.77
N ASP A 178 -4.04 -1.81 31.06
CA ASP A 178 -4.18 -1.00 32.27
C ASP A 178 -5.30 0.06 32.15
N HIS A 179 -6.02 0.08 31.05
CA HIS A 179 -7.03 1.11 30.74
C HIS A 179 -6.49 2.55 30.86
N GLU A 180 -5.22 2.78 30.53
CA GLU A 180 -4.64 4.12 30.44
C GLU A 180 -4.97 4.80 29.10
N ILE A 181 -5.21 4.01 28.06
CA ILE A 181 -5.72 4.43 26.76
C ILE A 181 -6.93 3.55 26.36
N ASP A 182 -7.82 4.10 25.54
CA ASP A 182 -9.02 3.43 25.06
C ASP A 182 -8.84 2.96 23.61
N ALA A 183 -7.97 3.64 22.86
CA ALA A 183 -7.58 3.33 21.48
C ALA A 183 -6.18 3.87 21.20
N PHE A 184 -5.61 3.57 20.05
CA PHE A 184 -4.30 4.11 19.63
C PHE A 184 -4.19 4.22 18.12
N VAL A 185 -3.27 5.05 17.64
CA VAL A 185 -2.94 5.18 16.22
C VAL A 185 -1.64 4.44 15.91
N SER A 186 -1.67 3.58 14.89
CA SER A 186 -0.51 2.89 14.34
C SER A 186 -0.62 2.71 12.82
N LEU A 187 0.48 2.29 12.22
CA LEU A 187 0.52 1.82 10.84
C LEU A 187 -0.41 0.62 10.64
N GLU A 188 -0.73 0.33 9.38
CA GLU A 188 -1.43 -0.90 8.98
C GLU A 188 -0.56 -2.13 9.28
N GLU A 189 -0.85 -2.82 10.38
CA GLU A 189 -0.07 -3.97 10.86
C GLU A 189 -0.96 -5.16 11.22
N SER A 190 -0.66 -6.33 10.66
CA SER A 190 -1.41 -7.57 10.94
C SER A 190 -1.22 -8.10 12.37
N LEU A 191 -0.15 -7.71 13.05
CA LEU A 191 0.17 -8.18 14.41
C LEU A 191 -0.93 -7.89 15.44
N TRP A 192 -1.73 -6.83 15.23
CA TRP A 192 -2.78 -6.42 16.16
C TRP A 192 -3.96 -7.38 16.17
N ALA A 193 -4.33 -7.92 15.01
CA ALA A 193 -5.45 -8.87 14.89
C ALA A 193 -5.24 -10.12 15.75
N ALA A 194 -4.02 -10.66 15.82
CA ALA A 194 -3.67 -11.82 16.65
C ALA A 194 -3.82 -11.53 18.17
N GLN A 195 -3.90 -10.26 18.56
CA GLN A 195 -4.05 -9.81 19.94
C GLN A 195 -5.47 -9.39 20.30
N GLY A 196 -6.45 -9.64 19.43
CA GLY A 196 -7.84 -9.22 19.65
C GLY A 196 -8.06 -7.72 19.48
N ILE A 197 -7.15 -7.03 18.80
CA ILE A 197 -7.22 -5.61 18.49
C ILE A 197 -7.65 -5.45 17.03
N SER A 198 -8.54 -4.54 16.75
CA SER A 198 -9.02 -4.28 15.39
C SER A 198 -9.05 -2.79 15.06
N THR A 199 -9.22 -2.49 13.79
CA THR A 199 -9.32 -1.12 13.31
C THR A 199 -10.69 -0.52 13.59
N VAL A 200 -10.69 0.73 14.01
CA VAL A 200 -11.89 1.58 14.08
C VAL A 200 -12.07 2.31 12.76
N VAL A 201 -11.00 3.00 12.31
CA VAL A 201 -11.05 3.83 11.10
C VAL A 201 -9.64 4.14 10.60
N ASN A 202 -9.51 4.35 9.28
CA ASN A 202 -8.32 4.97 8.71
C ASN A 202 -8.33 6.48 9.02
N VAL A 203 -7.30 6.98 9.70
CA VAL A 203 -7.18 8.40 10.06
C VAL A 203 -6.34 9.20 9.06
N GLY A 204 -5.56 8.52 8.22
CA GLY A 204 -4.74 9.18 7.22
C GLY A 204 -3.84 8.22 6.46
N LYS A 205 -3.18 8.75 5.46
CA LYS A 205 -2.18 8.04 4.67
C LYS A 205 -1.07 8.99 4.25
N SER A 206 0.13 8.46 4.05
CA SER A 206 1.30 9.18 3.57
C SER A 206 1.92 8.43 2.40
N GLY A 207 2.29 9.14 1.34
CA GLY A 207 3.08 8.55 0.27
C GLY A 207 4.49 8.20 0.76
N ILE A 208 4.97 7.04 0.38
CA ILE A 208 6.35 6.63 0.55
C ILE A 208 7.05 6.57 -0.80
N TYR A 209 8.30 6.94 -0.83
CA TYR A 209 9.07 7.17 -2.04
C TYR A 209 10.41 6.43 -2.00
N TYR A 210 11.02 6.32 -3.16
CA TYR A 210 12.44 6.03 -3.22
C TYR A 210 13.22 7.31 -2.98
N ALA A 211 14.20 7.23 -2.07
CA ALA A 211 15.20 8.25 -1.85
C ALA A 211 16.50 7.85 -2.57
N ILE A 212 17.09 8.76 -3.32
CA ILE A 212 18.26 8.53 -4.17
C ILE A 212 19.37 9.49 -3.77
N ASN A 213 20.62 9.01 -3.76
CA ASN A 213 21.78 9.85 -3.54
C ASN A 213 21.83 10.97 -4.58
N LYS A 214 22.12 12.22 -4.15
CA LYS A 214 22.14 13.39 -5.04
C LYS A 214 23.18 13.34 -6.15
N ASP A 215 24.24 12.57 -5.95
CA ASP A 215 25.32 12.44 -6.93
C ASP A 215 24.93 11.50 -8.10
N HIS A 216 23.74 10.86 -8.01
CA HIS A 216 23.23 9.90 -8.99
C HIS A 216 21.86 10.31 -9.57
N PRO A 217 21.71 11.51 -10.17
CA PRO A 217 20.44 11.95 -10.74
C PRO A 217 19.95 11.06 -11.90
N GLU A 218 20.88 10.36 -12.57
CA GLU A 218 20.56 9.41 -13.62
C GLU A 218 19.80 8.19 -13.09
N ILE A 219 20.08 7.74 -11.85
CA ILE A 219 19.30 6.67 -11.20
C ILE A 219 17.86 7.12 -10.98
N LYS A 220 17.65 8.37 -10.54
CA LYS A 220 16.31 8.92 -10.42
C LYS A 220 15.56 8.90 -11.77
N GLU A 221 16.19 9.39 -12.83
CA GLU A 221 15.57 9.47 -14.16
C GLU A 221 15.21 8.07 -14.69
N GLU A 222 16.11 7.11 -14.57
CA GLU A 222 15.86 5.72 -14.98
C GLU A 222 14.74 5.08 -14.15
N LEU A 223 14.71 5.31 -12.82
CA LEU A 223 13.67 4.83 -11.92
C LEU A 223 12.29 5.39 -12.27
N ASP A 224 12.18 6.73 -12.42
CA ASP A 224 10.92 7.39 -12.73
C ASP A 224 10.36 6.94 -14.09
N ASN A 225 11.26 6.71 -15.08
CA ASN A 225 10.87 6.14 -16.37
C ASN A 225 10.35 4.70 -16.21
N ALA A 226 11.01 3.88 -15.39
CA ALA A 226 10.59 2.51 -15.13
C ALA A 226 9.25 2.44 -14.40
N MET A 227 9.02 3.31 -13.41
CA MET A 227 7.76 3.39 -12.67
C MET A 227 6.60 3.79 -13.58
N ARG A 228 6.78 4.80 -14.45
CA ARG A 228 5.77 5.20 -15.44
C ARG A 228 5.45 4.06 -16.43
N ARG A 229 6.48 3.35 -16.93
CA ARG A 229 6.27 2.21 -17.81
C ARG A 229 5.53 1.06 -17.13
N LEU A 230 5.85 0.79 -15.88
CA LEU A 230 5.13 -0.22 -15.08
C LEU A 230 3.66 0.15 -14.91
N GLU A 231 3.34 1.43 -14.66
CA GLU A 231 1.97 1.92 -14.55
C GLU A 231 1.22 1.81 -15.88
N ASP A 232 1.87 2.17 -17.00
CA ASP A 232 1.30 2.04 -18.34
C ASP A 232 1.01 0.56 -18.73
N ASP A 233 1.94 -0.35 -18.39
CA ASP A 233 1.83 -1.77 -18.73
C ASP A 233 0.86 -2.51 -17.79
N ASN A 234 0.81 -2.14 -16.52
CA ASN A 234 -0.05 -2.75 -15.50
C ASN A 234 -0.48 -1.74 -14.42
N PRO A 235 -1.53 -0.95 -14.66
CA PRO A 235 -1.99 0.10 -13.73
C PRO A 235 -2.49 -0.42 -12.37
N PHE A 236 -2.69 -1.72 -12.23
CA PHE A 236 -3.11 -2.35 -10.98
C PHE A 236 -1.97 -2.99 -10.19
N TYR A 237 -0.74 -2.99 -10.74
CA TYR A 237 0.38 -3.71 -10.14
C TYR A 237 0.65 -3.30 -8.68
N LEU A 238 0.77 -2.00 -8.41
CA LEU A 238 1.03 -1.51 -7.05
C LEU A 238 -0.11 -1.85 -6.08
N ALA A 239 -1.36 -1.77 -6.55
CA ALA A 239 -2.53 -2.11 -5.73
C ALA A 239 -2.58 -3.62 -5.41
N ASP A 240 -2.28 -4.48 -6.38
CA ASP A 240 -2.25 -5.93 -6.18
C ASP A 240 -1.08 -6.35 -5.29
N LEU A 241 0.10 -5.75 -5.50
CA LEU A 241 1.26 -5.99 -4.64
C LEU A 241 1.01 -5.51 -3.21
N TYR A 242 0.40 -4.33 -3.04
CA TYR A 242 -0.01 -3.83 -1.74
C TYR A 242 -0.95 -4.81 -1.03
N LYS A 243 -1.96 -5.29 -1.75
CA LYS A 243 -2.90 -6.28 -1.23
C LYS A 243 -2.23 -7.58 -0.79
N GLN A 244 -1.19 -8.01 -1.49
CA GLN A 244 -0.45 -9.22 -1.15
C GLN A 244 0.25 -9.11 0.22
N TYR A 245 0.79 -7.94 0.55
CA TYR A 245 1.58 -7.72 1.76
C TYR A 245 0.80 -7.10 2.92
N PHE A 246 -0.21 -6.27 2.63
CA PHE A 246 -0.93 -5.45 3.60
C PHE A 246 -2.44 -5.74 3.64
N SER A 247 -2.93 -6.78 2.92
CA SER A 247 -4.33 -7.17 3.02
C SER A 247 -4.63 -7.70 4.41
N MET A 248 -5.37 -6.93 5.19
CA MET A 248 -5.85 -7.34 6.49
C MET A 248 -7.36 -7.54 6.46
N ASP A 249 -7.82 -8.69 6.98
CA ASP A 249 -9.22 -8.92 7.24
C ASP A 249 -9.61 -8.19 8.53
N TYR A 250 -10.14 -6.98 8.35
CA TYR A 250 -10.62 -6.20 9.48
C TYR A 250 -11.98 -6.68 9.96
N THR A 251 -12.07 -6.99 11.24
CA THR A 251 -13.35 -7.13 11.94
C THR A 251 -13.73 -5.78 12.50
N PRO A 252 -14.76 -5.07 11.97
CA PRO A 252 -15.15 -3.77 12.53
C PRO A 252 -15.57 -3.90 13.97
N ILE A 253 -15.16 -2.93 14.78
CA ILE A 253 -15.58 -2.82 16.18
C ILE A 253 -17.02 -2.30 16.21
N LEU A 254 -17.88 -3.00 16.92
CA LEU A 254 -19.27 -2.65 17.11
C LEU A 254 -19.52 -2.28 18.57
N SER A 255 -20.25 -1.20 18.80
CA SER A 255 -20.73 -0.85 20.15
C SER A 255 -21.66 -1.92 20.73
N GLY A 256 -21.86 -1.89 22.03
CA GLY A 256 -22.79 -2.79 22.71
C GLY A 256 -24.22 -2.66 22.18
N GLU A 257 -24.64 -1.46 21.82
CA GLU A 257 -25.96 -1.21 21.23
C GLU A 257 -26.10 -1.82 19.83
N GLU A 258 -25.06 -1.69 18.99
CA GLU A 258 -25.03 -2.30 17.65
C GLU A 258 -25.00 -3.82 17.72
N LYS A 259 -24.19 -4.40 18.62
CA LYS A 259 -24.17 -5.85 18.88
C LYS A 259 -25.54 -6.36 19.32
N LYS A 260 -26.21 -5.63 20.23
CA LYS A 260 -27.55 -5.95 20.71
C LYS A 260 -28.59 -5.87 19.58
N TRP A 261 -28.54 -4.79 18.79
CA TRP A 261 -29.43 -4.60 17.66
C TRP A 261 -29.32 -5.74 16.63
N LEU A 262 -28.09 -6.11 16.23
CA LEU A 262 -27.84 -7.23 15.32
C LEU A 262 -28.41 -8.55 15.84
N LYS A 263 -28.31 -8.80 17.15
CA LYS A 263 -28.85 -10.01 17.79
C LYS A 263 -30.38 -10.05 17.80
N GLU A 264 -31.01 -8.92 18.01
CA GLU A 264 -32.48 -8.81 18.18
C GLU A 264 -33.21 -8.60 16.86
N HIS A 265 -32.57 -7.98 15.86
CA HIS A 265 -33.23 -7.62 14.59
C HIS A 265 -33.59 -8.82 13.71
N GLY A 266 -32.83 -9.91 13.79
CA GLY A 266 -33.02 -11.09 12.94
C GLY A 266 -32.59 -10.86 11.49
N ALA A 267 -33.26 -11.47 10.52
CA ALA A 267 -32.88 -11.38 9.11
C ALA A 267 -33.13 -9.98 8.53
N ILE A 268 -32.12 -9.41 7.91
CA ILE A 268 -32.23 -8.14 7.20
C ILE A 268 -32.87 -8.40 5.84
N ARG A 269 -33.92 -7.65 5.52
CA ARG A 269 -34.57 -7.70 4.20
C ARG A 269 -34.01 -6.60 3.32
N ILE A 270 -33.42 -6.99 2.17
CA ILE A 270 -32.85 -6.08 1.21
C ILE A 270 -33.72 -6.01 -0.02
N GLY A 271 -34.20 -4.82 -0.37
CA GLY A 271 -34.93 -4.56 -1.61
C GLY A 271 -33.95 -4.01 -2.66
N PHE A 272 -34.08 -4.47 -3.89
CA PHE A 272 -33.37 -3.92 -5.04
C PHE A 272 -34.27 -3.86 -6.26
N LEU A 273 -33.93 -2.94 -7.17
CA LEU A 273 -34.62 -2.85 -8.44
C LEU A 273 -34.07 -3.92 -9.37
N LYS A 274 -34.97 -4.69 -9.98
CA LYS A 274 -34.63 -5.58 -11.09
C LYS A 274 -34.38 -4.72 -12.31
N ASP A 275 -33.23 -4.85 -12.90
CA ASP A 275 -32.91 -4.24 -14.20
C ASP A 275 -32.36 -5.30 -15.17
N ASP A 276 -32.47 -5.02 -16.47
CA ASP A 276 -32.06 -5.93 -17.51
C ASP A 276 -30.61 -5.67 -17.98
N THR A 277 -29.91 -4.73 -17.36
CA THR A 277 -28.54 -4.32 -17.75
C THR A 277 -27.46 -5.24 -17.18
N GLY A 278 -27.79 -6.05 -16.17
CA GLY A 278 -26.86 -6.96 -15.52
C GLY A 278 -25.86 -6.29 -14.57
N ILE A 279 -25.87 -4.99 -14.50
CA ILE A 279 -24.96 -4.23 -13.60
C ILE A 279 -25.47 -4.28 -12.16
N SER A 280 -26.78 -4.11 -11.97
CA SER A 280 -27.38 -4.05 -10.65
C SER A 280 -27.81 -5.42 -10.15
N THR A 281 -28.88 -5.98 -10.74
CA THR A 281 -29.43 -7.27 -10.32
C THR A 281 -30.23 -7.90 -11.44
N ILE A 282 -29.94 -9.16 -11.76
CA ILE A 282 -30.65 -10.01 -12.72
C ILE A 282 -31.25 -11.20 -11.97
N GLU A 283 -32.49 -11.52 -12.22
CA GLU A 283 -33.09 -12.80 -11.82
C GLU A 283 -32.75 -13.89 -12.83
N MET A 284 -32.07 -14.92 -12.36
CA MET A 284 -31.70 -16.08 -13.16
C MET A 284 -32.94 -17.01 -13.37
N PRO A 285 -32.93 -17.87 -14.41
CA PRO A 285 -34.05 -18.79 -14.66
C PRO A 285 -34.40 -19.75 -13.51
N ASP A 286 -33.44 -20.01 -12.63
CA ASP A 286 -33.59 -20.84 -11.43
C ASP A 286 -34.10 -20.05 -10.18
N GLY A 287 -34.44 -18.78 -10.37
CA GLY A 287 -34.92 -17.91 -9.30
C GLY A 287 -33.84 -17.29 -8.42
N ARG A 288 -32.56 -17.57 -8.70
CA ARG A 288 -31.44 -16.88 -8.02
C ARG A 288 -31.24 -15.49 -8.59
N PHE A 289 -30.69 -14.61 -7.77
CA PHE A 289 -30.29 -13.28 -8.20
C PHE A 289 -28.77 -13.24 -8.42
N SER A 290 -28.32 -12.53 -9.44
CA SER A 290 -26.93 -12.30 -9.79
C SER A 290 -26.74 -10.85 -10.25
N GLY A 291 -25.50 -10.38 -10.31
CA GLY A 291 -25.14 -9.02 -10.70
C GLY A 291 -24.26 -8.35 -9.64
N ALA A 292 -23.60 -7.28 -9.99
CA ALA A 292 -22.61 -6.62 -9.14
C ALA A 292 -23.16 -6.24 -7.75
N MET A 293 -24.40 -5.74 -7.70
CA MET A 293 -25.04 -5.39 -6.42
C MET A 293 -25.35 -6.64 -5.58
N THR A 294 -25.85 -7.71 -6.21
CA THR A 294 -26.14 -8.96 -5.52
C THR A 294 -24.88 -9.60 -4.97
N ASP A 295 -23.81 -9.63 -5.77
CA ASP A 295 -22.52 -10.20 -5.38
C ASP A 295 -21.90 -9.40 -4.23
N TYR A 296 -21.98 -8.06 -4.28
CA TYR A 296 -21.53 -7.19 -3.19
C TYR A 296 -22.31 -7.44 -1.89
N ILE A 297 -23.64 -7.57 -1.98
CA ILE A 297 -24.48 -7.86 -0.81
C ILE A 297 -24.17 -9.24 -0.23
N GLN A 298 -24.00 -10.25 -1.08
CA GLN A 298 -23.64 -11.61 -0.64
C GLN A 298 -22.26 -11.63 0.03
N TYR A 299 -21.29 -10.94 -0.54
CA TYR A 299 -19.97 -10.78 0.05
C TYR A 299 -20.04 -10.11 1.43
N ALA A 300 -20.77 -9.00 1.54
CA ALA A 300 -20.98 -8.31 2.81
C ALA A 300 -21.73 -9.17 3.85
N ALA A 301 -22.71 -9.94 3.41
CA ALA A 301 -23.48 -10.86 4.28
C ALA A 301 -22.60 -12.02 4.76
N GLY A 302 -21.79 -12.64 3.89
CA GLY A 302 -20.85 -13.69 4.25
C GLY A 302 -19.89 -13.24 5.35
N ARG A 303 -19.33 -12.05 5.22
CA ARG A 303 -18.48 -11.46 6.27
C ARG A 303 -19.23 -11.22 7.59
N SER A 304 -20.54 -11.00 7.56
CA SER A 304 -21.35 -10.83 8.77
C SER A 304 -21.75 -12.16 9.42
N GLU A 305 -21.83 -13.24 8.65
CA GLU A 305 -22.18 -14.57 9.15
C GLU A 305 -21.01 -15.29 9.85
N GLU A 306 -19.80 -15.09 9.41
CA GLU A 306 -18.58 -15.56 10.10
C GLU A 306 -18.47 -15.04 11.54
N ARG A 307 -19.32 -14.07 11.93
CA ARG A 307 -19.37 -13.46 13.26
C ARG A 307 -20.53 -13.94 14.13
N ARG A 308 -21.32 -14.89 13.69
CA ARG A 308 -22.44 -15.45 14.47
C ARG A 308 -22.05 -16.60 15.39
N VAL A 309 -20.76 -16.90 15.53
CA VAL A 309 -20.26 -17.95 16.45
C VAL A 309 -19.83 -17.33 17.77
#